data_a359a77332275d590fa3fbd01b348255
#
_entry.id   a359a77332275d590fa3fbd01b348255
#
_cell.length_a   1.000
_cell.length_b   1.000
_cell.length_c   1.000
_cell.angle_alpha   90.00
_cell.angle_beta   90.00
_cell.angle_gamma   90.00
#
_symmetry.space_group_name_H-M   'P 1'
#
loop_
_entity.id
_entity.type
_entity.pdbx_description
1 polymer ?
#
loop_
_entity_poly.entity_id
_entity_poly.type
_entity_poly.pdbx_seq_one_letter_code
_entity_poly.pdbx_strand_id
1 'polypeptide(L)'
;PVAQGILSLDEHWDGGGKPEGLAGEQIPLYARIALLAQIVDVFHSASGPVAARKEVQQRAKKWFDPALVQLFEQVSNNDTFWQTLASPTLEQQVFALLAGEGERPLDEDYLDEIAAAFGQVVDSKSPYTAGHSGRVALYTDMLAQELGLSLERRRWLKRGALLHDVGKLGVSNTILDKPG
;
A
#
# COMPACT_ATOMS: atom_id res chain seq x y z
N PRO A 1 -8.41 10.87 3.69
CA PRO A 1 -7.56 10.50 4.86
C PRO A 1 -6.58 9.39 4.52
N VAL A 2 -7.02 8.25 3.91
CA VAL A 2 -6.15 7.10 3.60
C VAL A 2 -5.04 7.47 2.62
N ALA A 3 -5.37 8.10 1.49
CA ALA A 3 -4.39 8.52 0.48
C ALA A 3 -3.31 9.45 1.08
N GLN A 4 -3.71 10.38 1.95
CA GLN A 4 -2.75 11.25 2.64
C GLN A 4 -1.87 10.47 3.62
N GLY A 5 -2.45 9.47 4.32
CA GLY A 5 -1.68 8.58 5.18
C GLY A 5 -0.63 7.78 4.43
N ILE A 6 -0.96 7.28 3.23
CA ILE A 6 -0.03 6.56 2.36
C ILE A 6 1.06 7.49 1.82
N LEU A 7 0.69 8.70 1.38
CA LEU A 7 1.66 9.69 0.86
C LEU A 7 2.72 10.06 1.90
N SER A 8 2.30 10.23 3.17
CA SER A 8 3.17 10.70 4.25
C SER A 8 3.78 9.55 5.07
N LEU A 9 3.73 8.31 4.57
CA LEU A 9 4.13 7.10 5.32
C LEU A 9 5.61 7.13 5.75
N ASP A 10 6.47 7.68 4.90
CA ASP A 10 7.91 7.77 5.15
C ASP A 10 8.34 9.13 5.72
N GLU A 11 7.40 9.94 6.20
CA GLU A 11 7.72 11.16 6.95
C GLU A 11 8.20 10.82 8.36
N HIS A 12 9.20 11.54 8.84
CA HIS A 12 9.79 11.34 10.16
C HIS A 12 9.39 12.45 11.12
N TRP A 13 9.20 12.12 12.39
CA TRP A 13 8.81 13.08 13.42
C TRP A 13 9.68 14.34 13.48
N ASP A 14 10.99 14.21 13.23
CA ASP A 14 11.96 15.30 13.21
C ASP A 14 12.01 16.10 11.90
N GLY A 15 11.18 15.76 10.91
CA GLY A 15 11.15 16.40 9.58
C GLY A 15 12.21 15.87 8.60
N GLY A 16 12.97 14.84 8.99
CA GLY A 16 13.98 14.23 8.12
C GLY A 16 13.44 13.21 7.12
N GLY A 17 12.12 13.01 7.08
CA GLY A 17 11.44 12.06 6.20
C GLY A 17 11.12 12.60 4.80
N LYS A 18 10.30 11.87 4.07
CA LYS A 18 9.90 12.18 2.68
C LYS A 18 8.41 11.82 2.48
N PRO A 19 7.72 12.40 1.48
CA PRO A 19 8.25 13.23 0.39
C PRO A 19 8.31 14.73 0.69
N GLU A 20 7.55 15.22 1.69
CA GLU A 20 7.32 16.65 1.93
C GLU A 20 8.20 17.22 3.04
N GLY A 21 8.83 16.36 3.87
CA GLY A 21 9.60 16.77 5.04
C GLY A 21 8.72 17.32 6.16
N LEU A 22 7.52 16.78 6.33
CA LEU A 22 6.61 17.15 7.40
C LEU A 22 7.21 16.79 8.76
N ALA A 23 6.96 17.60 9.79
CA ALA A 23 7.48 17.37 11.12
C ALA A 23 6.37 17.35 12.17
N GLY A 24 6.53 16.53 13.19
CA GLY A 24 5.65 16.47 14.34
C GLY A 24 4.20 16.19 13.97
N GLU A 25 3.28 17.00 14.48
CA GLU A 25 1.83 16.83 14.25
C GLU A 25 1.36 17.22 12.85
N GLN A 26 2.22 17.79 12.01
CA GLN A 26 1.92 18.02 10.60
C GLN A 26 1.77 16.69 9.84
N ILE A 27 2.44 15.64 10.32
CA ILE A 27 2.33 14.29 9.77
C ILE A 27 0.96 13.71 10.18
N PRO A 28 0.13 13.23 9.24
CA PRO A 28 -1.14 12.60 9.57
C PRO A 28 -0.99 11.47 10.59
N LEU A 29 -1.88 11.39 11.56
CA LEU A 29 -1.81 10.38 12.62
C LEU A 29 -1.70 8.95 12.06
N TYR A 30 -2.46 8.65 10.99
CA TYR A 30 -2.42 7.33 10.34
C TYR A 30 -1.04 6.99 9.78
N ALA A 31 -0.33 7.96 9.21
CA ALA A 31 1.03 7.78 8.71
C ALA A 31 2.00 7.51 9.86
N ARG A 32 1.91 8.28 10.97
CA ARG A 32 2.74 8.08 12.17
C ARG A 32 2.56 6.68 12.78
N ILE A 33 1.32 6.21 12.86
CA ILE A 33 1.00 4.86 13.37
C ILE A 33 1.53 3.79 12.42
N ALA A 34 1.30 3.95 11.11
CA ALA A 34 1.69 2.97 10.11
C ALA A 34 3.22 2.83 10.00
N LEU A 35 3.97 3.93 10.04
CA LEU A 35 5.44 3.87 10.06
C LEU A 35 5.97 3.12 11.28
N LEU A 36 5.43 3.39 12.47
CA LEU A 36 5.79 2.66 13.70
C LEU A 36 5.48 1.17 13.55
N ALA A 37 4.27 0.83 13.08
CA ALA A 37 3.85 -0.55 12.89
C ALA A 37 4.73 -1.31 11.90
N GLN A 38 5.10 -0.70 10.76
CA GLN A 38 6.02 -1.31 9.79
C GLN A 38 7.38 -1.65 10.40
N ILE A 39 7.96 -0.73 11.17
CA ILE A 39 9.25 -0.98 11.80
C ILE A 39 9.14 -2.07 12.86
N VAL A 40 8.07 -2.07 13.65
CA VAL A 40 7.81 -3.15 14.62
C VAL A 40 7.71 -4.50 13.92
N ASP A 41 6.95 -4.60 12.82
CA ASP A 41 6.78 -5.84 12.07
C ASP A 41 8.09 -6.36 11.49
N VAL A 42 8.85 -5.51 10.81
CA VAL A 42 10.15 -5.87 10.19
C VAL A 42 11.11 -6.44 11.24
N PHE A 43 11.28 -5.76 12.37
CA PHE A 43 12.25 -6.19 13.39
C PHE A 43 11.73 -7.35 14.25
N HIS A 44 10.42 -7.42 14.49
CA HIS A 44 9.79 -8.57 15.15
C HIS A 44 9.94 -9.83 14.31
N SER A 45 9.60 -9.77 13.03
CA SER A 45 9.69 -10.93 12.11
C SER A 45 11.14 -11.41 11.90
N ALA A 46 12.10 -10.48 11.87
CA ALA A 46 13.51 -10.81 11.68
C ALA A 46 14.21 -11.31 12.94
N SER A 47 13.90 -10.77 14.12
CA SER A 47 14.71 -10.94 15.33
C SER A 47 13.91 -10.95 16.64
N GLY A 48 12.59 -10.96 16.56
CA GLY A 48 11.67 -11.10 17.70
C GLY A 48 11.38 -9.83 18.49
N PRO A 49 10.60 -9.94 19.57
CA PRO A 49 10.05 -8.81 20.32
C PRO A 49 11.11 -7.85 20.89
N VAL A 50 12.22 -8.38 21.36
CA VAL A 50 13.28 -7.58 21.98
C VAL A 50 13.93 -6.65 20.95
N ALA A 51 14.18 -7.14 19.74
CA ALA A 51 14.73 -6.35 18.64
C ALA A 51 13.78 -5.25 18.20
N ALA A 52 12.49 -5.54 18.05
CA ALA A 52 11.47 -4.57 17.69
C ALA A 52 11.39 -3.43 18.72
N ARG A 53 11.33 -3.75 20.02
CA ARG A 53 11.31 -2.74 21.10
C ARG A 53 12.55 -1.86 21.10
N LYS A 54 13.74 -2.47 20.95
CA LYS A 54 15.00 -1.75 20.89
C LYS A 54 15.04 -0.75 19.72
N GLU A 55 14.61 -1.17 18.54
CA GLU A 55 14.56 -0.30 17.36
C GLU A 55 13.61 0.88 17.53
N VAL A 56 12.44 0.65 18.09
CA VAL A 56 11.48 1.73 18.36
C VAL A 56 12.07 2.75 19.32
N GLN A 57 12.74 2.30 20.38
CA GLN A 57 13.40 3.20 21.36
C GLN A 57 14.54 4.00 20.73
N GLN A 58 15.38 3.37 19.90
CA GLN A 58 16.51 4.05 19.24
C GLN A 58 16.06 5.14 18.26
N ARG A 59 14.89 4.99 17.65
CA ARG A 59 14.33 5.93 16.69
C ARG A 59 13.30 6.88 17.31
N ALA A 60 13.04 6.76 18.60
CA ALA A 60 12.15 7.68 19.32
C ALA A 60 12.59 9.14 19.13
N LYS A 61 11.63 10.06 18.97
CA LYS A 61 11.81 11.50 18.72
C LYS A 61 12.49 11.87 17.40
N LYS A 62 13.03 10.89 16.65
CA LYS A 62 13.56 11.11 15.31
C LYS A 62 12.53 10.70 14.27
N TRP A 63 12.26 9.41 14.21
CA TRP A 63 11.30 8.85 13.24
C TRP A 63 9.88 8.83 13.81
N PHE A 64 9.76 8.55 15.11
CA PHE A 64 8.48 8.25 15.74
C PHE A 64 8.00 9.35 16.67
N ASP A 65 6.69 9.55 16.66
CA ASP A 65 5.97 10.34 17.64
C ASP A 65 6.23 9.79 19.04
N PRO A 66 6.76 10.62 19.98
CA PRO A 66 7.04 10.18 21.35
C PRO A 66 5.82 9.62 22.09
N ALA A 67 4.63 10.14 21.81
CA ALA A 67 3.41 9.65 22.43
C ALA A 67 3.08 8.23 21.95
N LEU A 68 3.23 7.95 20.65
CA LEU A 68 3.05 6.61 20.08
C LEU A 68 4.11 5.62 20.60
N VAL A 69 5.32 6.05 20.79
CA VAL A 69 6.38 5.22 21.41
C VAL A 69 6.00 4.82 22.82
N GLN A 70 5.51 5.75 23.65
CA GLN A 70 5.06 5.45 25.00
C GLN A 70 3.89 4.45 25.01
N LEU A 71 2.92 4.61 24.13
CA LEU A 71 1.80 3.66 23.98
C LEU A 71 2.29 2.28 23.56
N PHE A 72 3.22 2.23 22.57
CA PHE A 72 3.80 0.97 22.15
C PHE A 72 4.57 0.27 23.28
N GLU A 73 5.33 1.00 24.10
CA GLU A 73 6.02 0.45 25.25
C GLU A 73 5.05 -0.20 26.24
N GLN A 74 3.92 0.45 26.52
CA GLN A 74 2.87 -0.13 27.41
C GLN A 74 2.29 -1.42 26.84
N VAL A 75 1.91 -1.42 25.56
CA VAL A 75 1.31 -2.57 24.88
C VAL A 75 2.31 -3.72 24.73
N SER A 76 3.53 -3.41 24.31
CA SER A 76 4.58 -4.39 24.01
C SER A 76 5.22 -5.03 25.26
N ASN A 77 4.94 -4.52 26.45
CA ASN A 77 5.31 -5.17 27.72
C ASN A 77 4.42 -6.37 28.06
N ASN A 78 3.30 -6.55 27.35
CA ASN A 78 2.41 -7.66 27.55
C ASN A 78 2.73 -8.79 26.56
N ASP A 79 3.03 -9.98 27.06
CA ASP A 79 3.30 -11.15 26.23
C ASP A 79 2.13 -11.52 25.33
N THR A 80 0.89 -11.25 25.75
CA THR A 80 -0.31 -11.47 24.94
C THR A 80 -0.28 -10.69 23.63
N PHE A 81 0.29 -9.47 23.60
CA PHE A 81 0.47 -8.69 22.38
C PHE A 81 1.28 -9.46 21.34
N TRP A 82 2.44 -9.98 21.74
CA TRP A 82 3.33 -10.73 20.86
C TRP A 82 2.75 -12.08 20.45
N GLN A 83 2.05 -12.76 21.36
CA GLN A 83 1.34 -14.00 21.07
C GLN A 83 0.23 -13.79 20.05
N THR A 84 -0.48 -12.67 20.12
CA THR A 84 -1.51 -12.31 19.14
C THR A 84 -0.88 -12.10 17.75
N LEU A 85 0.24 -11.38 17.66
CA LEU A 85 0.95 -11.18 16.38
C LEU A 85 1.50 -12.48 15.80
N ALA A 86 1.87 -13.44 16.63
CA ALA A 86 2.34 -14.75 16.20
C ALA A 86 1.20 -15.76 15.94
N SER A 87 -0.05 -15.37 16.14
CA SER A 87 -1.20 -16.26 16.01
C SER A 87 -1.42 -16.69 14.55
N PRO A 88 -1.62 -17.99 14.27
CA PRO A 88 -1.99 -18.46 12.94
C PRO A 88 -3.36 -17.94 12.47
N THR A 89 -4.17 -17.39 13.38
CA THR A 89 -5.48 -16.79 13.09
C THR A 89 -5.44 -15.26 13.04
N LEU A 90 -4.24 -14.64 13.01
CA LEU A 90 -4.09 -13.18 13.00
C LEU A 90 -4.88 -12.54 11.85
N GLU A 91 -4.76 -13.08 10.66
CA GLU A 91 -5.49 -12.58 9.48
C GLU A 91 -7.01 -12.57 9.71
N GLN A 92 -7.57 -13.64 10.26
CA GLN A 92 -9.00 -13.73 10.58
C GLN A 92 -9.39 -12.70 11.65
N GLN A 93 -8.54 -12.48 12.66
CA GLN A 93 -8.78 -11.47 13.69
C GLN A 93 -8.77 -10.05 13.11
N VAL A 94 -7.85 -9.76 12.18
CA VAL A 94 -7.82 -8.47 11.48
C VAL A 94 -9.07 -8.28 10.64
N PHE A 95 -9.48 -9.28 9.86
CA PHE A 95 -10.72 -9.21 9.08
C PHE A 95 -11.97 -9.05 9.95
N ALA A 96 -11.99 -9.64 11.13
CA ALA A 96 -13.11 -9.47 12.06
C ALA A 96 -13.26 -8.02 12.56
N LEU A 97 -12.18 -7.23 12.61
CA LEU A 97 -12.25 -5.81 12.92
C LEU A 97 -12.93 -4.98 11.81
N LEU A 98 -12.88 -5.46 10.58
CA LEU A 98 -13.50 -4.82 9.42
C LEU A 98 -14.98 -5.19 9.23
N ALA A 99 -15.46 -6.22 9.91
CA ALA A 99 -16.81 -6.78 9.75
C ALA A 99 -17.98 -5.84 10.16
N GLY A 100 -17.71 -4.59 10.51
CA GLY A 100 -18.71 -3.57 10.82
C GLY A 100 -18.78 -2.43 9.79
N GLU A 101 -17.83 -2.34 8.89
CA GLU A 101 -17.87 -1.40 7.77
C GLU A 101 -18.58 -2.09 6.60
N GLY A 102 -19.76 -1.56 6.22
CA GLY A 102 -20.66 -2.20 5.26
C GLY A 102 -19.94 -2.71 4.03
N GLU A 103 -20.20 -3.94 3.65
CA GLU A 103 -19.69 -4.58 2.46
C GLU A 103 -20.04 -3.70 1.23
N ARG A 104 -19.03 -3.15 0.58
CA ARG A 104 -19.22 -2.50 -0.72
C ARG A 104 -19.36 -3.63 -1.76
N PRO A 105 -20.50 -3.75 -2.44
CA PRO A 105 -20.67 -4.79 -3.44
C PRO A 105 -19.63 -4.63 -4.55
N LEU A 106 -19.04 -5.74 -4.97
CA LEU A 106 -18.15 -5.80 -6.13
C LEU A 106 -19.02 -5.73 -7.40
N ASP A 107 -19.49 -4.51 -7.72
CA ASP A 107 -20.13 -4.26 -8.99
C ASP A 107 -19.12 -4.06 -10.14
N GLU A 108 -19.64 -4.02 -11.35
CA GLU A 108 -18.83 -3.86 -12.55
C GLU A 108 -18.04 -2.54 -12.57
N ASP A 109 -18.61 -1.46 -12.03
CA ASP A 109 -17.95 -0.16 -11.99
C ASP A 109 -16.79 -0.16 -11.00
N TYR A 110 -16.95 -0.81 -9.85
CA TYR A 110 -15.86 -0.96 -8.87
C TYR A 110 -14.73 -1.85 -9.40
N LEU A 111 -15.02 -2.89 -10.15
CA LEU A 111 -14.01 -3.70 -10.85
C LEU A 111 -13.24 -2.89 -11.90
N ASP A 112 -13.91 -1.97 -12.61
CA ASP A 112 -13.26 -1.05 -13.56
C ASP A 112 -12.31 -0.08 -12.82
N GLU A 113 -12.73 0.47 -11.67
CA GLU A 113 -11.90 1.33 -10.83
C GLU A 113 -10.65 0.60 -10.34
N ILE A 114 -10.79 -0.65 -9.87
CA ILE A 114 -9.66 -1.49 -9.43
C ILE A 114 -8.69 -1.72 -10.59
N ALA A 115 -9.18 -2.12 -11.77
CA ALA A 115 -8.33 -2.36 -12.92
C ALA A 115 -7.56 -1.09 -13.35
N ALA A 116 -8.23 0.07 -13.33
CA ALA A 116 -7.61 1.36 -13.63
C ALA A 116 -6.53 1.73 -12.61
N ALA A 117 -6.76 1.51 -11.32
CA ALA A 117 -5.79 1.76 -10.26
C ALA A 117 -4.53 0.89 -10.43
N PHE A 118 -4.70 -0.41 -10.69
CA PHE A 118 -3.57 -1.31 -10.98
C PHE A 118 -2.80 -0.90 -12.24
N GLY A 119 -3.48 -0.49 -13.30
CA GLY A 119 -2.83 0.04 -14.51
C GLY A 119 -1.94 1.24 -14.20
N GLN A 120 -2.40 2.18 -13.36
CA GLN A 120 -1.60 3.33 -12.92
C GLN A 120 -0.38 2.92 -12.11
N VAL A 121 -0.51 1.95 -11.19
CA VAL A 121 0.62 1.41 -10.40
C VAL A 121 1.66 0.78 -11.32
N VAL A 122 1.24 -0.02 -12.29
CA VAL A 122 2.14 -0.62 -13.28
C VAL A 122 2.86 0.44 -14.12
N ASP A 123 2.11 1.43 -14.62
CA ASP A 123 2.65 2.51 -15.43
C ASP A 123 3.68 3.37 -14.65
N SER A 124 3.51 3.53 -13.34
CA SER A 124 4.43 4.28 -12.48
C SER A 124 5.77 3.59 -12.25
N LYS A 125 5.88 2.30 -12.55
CA LYS A 125 7.09 1.51 -12.32
C LYS A 125 8.25 1.88 -13.25
N SER A 126 7.95 2.40 -14.45
CA SER A 126 8.96 2.88 -15.40
C SER A 126 8.56 4.25 -15.94
N PRO A 127 9.51 5.20 -16.07
CA PRO A 127 9.24 6.52 -16.62
C PRO A 127 8.77 6.49 -18.08
N TYR A 128 9.02 5.40 -18.78
CA TYR A 128 8.63 5.23 -20.19
C TYR A 128 7.18 4.80 -20.38
N THR A 129 6.51 4.35 -19.33
CA THR A 129 5.15 3.78 -19.39
C THR A 129 4.05 4.70 -18.84
N ALA A 130 4.34 5.95 -18.52
CA ALA A 130 3.36 6.89 -18.02
C ALA A 130 2.10 6.97 -18.90
N GLY A 131 0.93 6.55 -18.34
CA GLY A 131 -0.35 6.51 -19.02
C GLY A 131 -0.46 5.50 -20.17
N HIS A 132 0.48 4.56 -20.30
CA HIS A 132 0.47 3.53 -21.36
C HIS A 132 -0.75 2.63 -21.25
N SER A 133 -1.00 2.04 -20.09
CA SER A 133 -2.12 1.13 -19.86
C SER A 133 -3.47 1.78 -20.16
N GLY A 134 -3.65 3.06 -19.79
CA GLY A 134 -4.86 3.81 -20.12
C GLY A 134 -5.05 4.03 -21.62
N ARG A 135 -3.98 4.37 -22.36
CA ARG A 135 -4.06 4.53 -23.82
C ARG A 135 -4.35 3.21 -24.53
N VAL A 136 -3.71 2.11 -24.12
CA VAL A 136 -3.99 0.78 -24.68
C VAL A 136 -5.44 0.39 -24.43
N ALA A 137 -5.96 0.62 -23.23
CA ALA A 137 -7.35 0.34 -22.90
C ALA A 137 -8.35 1.16 -23.75
N LEU A 138 -8.04 2.45 -24.00
CA LEU A 138 -8.85 3.30 -24.86
C LEU A 138 -8.89 2.78 -26.31
N TYR A 139 -7.72 2.49 -26.90
CA TYR A 139 -7.67 1.97 -28.27
C TYR A 139 -8.33 0.59 -28.38
N THR A 140 -8.19 -0.26 -27.39
CA THR A 140 -8.85 -1.56 -27.33
C THR A 140 -10.37 -1.40 -27.34
N ASP A 141 -10.91 -0.45 -26.56
CA ASP A 141 -12.36 -0.18 -26.52
C ASP A 141 -12.87 0.38 -27.84
N MET A 142 -12.15 1.31 -28.47
CA MET A 142 -12.49 1.88 -29.79
C MET A 142 -12.54 0.80 -30.87
N LEU A 143 -11.53 -0.07 -30.95
CA LEU A 143 -11.47 -1.17 -31.90
C LEU A 143 -12.59 -2.19 -31.67
N ALA A 144 -12.85 -2.53 -30.40
CA ALA A 144 -13.92 -3.44 -30.01
C ALA A 144 -15.32 -2.89 -30.38
N GLN A 145 -15.49 -1.58 -30.30
CA GLN A 145 -16.71 -0.89 -30.72
C GLN A 145 -16.91 -1.00 -32.24
N GLU A 146 -15.89 -0.71 -33.03
CA GLU A 146 -15.94 -0.84 -34.48
C GLU A 146 -16.24 -2.27 -34.97
N LEU A 147 -15.75 -3.26 -34.20
CA LEU A 147 -16.06 -4.68 -34.44
C LEU A 147 -17.46 -5.10 -33.97
N GLY A 148 -18.27 -4.18 -33.45
CA GLY A 148 -19.63 -4.43 -33.00
C GLY A 148 -19.74 -5.32 -31.76
N LEU A 149 -18.71 -5.36 -30.90
CA LEU A 149 -18.75 -6.15 -29.67
C LEU A 149 -19.75 -5.55 -28.66
N SER A 150 -20.38 -6.41 -27.86
CA SER A 150 -21.30 -5.99 -26.80
C SER A 150 -20.55 -5.16 -25.74
N LEU A 151 -21.29 -4.30 -25.02
CA LEU A 151 -20.75 -3.47 -23.95
C LEU A 151 -20.03 -4.31 -22.89
N GLU A 152 -20.59 -5.44 -22.49
CA GLU A 152 -19.99 -6.38 -21.55
C GLU A 152 -18.63 -6.89 -22.05
N ARG A 153 -18.55 -7.30 -23.31
CA ARG A 153 -17.32 -7.80 -23.93
C ARG A 153 -16.26 -6.70 -24.03
N ARG A 154 -16.67 -5.48 -24.35
CA ARG A 154 -15.80 -4.30 -24.41
C ARG A 154 -15.23 -3.97 -23.02
N ARG A 155 -16.04 -3.98 -21.97
CA ARG A 155 -15.57 -3.79 -20.58
C ARG A 155 -14.52 -4.83 -20.20
N TRP A 156 -14.79 -6.09 -20.49
CA TRP A 156 -13.85 -7.17 -20.20
C TRP A 156 -12.50 -6.98 -20.91
N LEU A 157 -12.52 -6.66 -22.20
CA LEU A 157 -11.31 -6.37 -22.98
C LEU A 157 -10.55 -5.16 -22.46
N LYS A 158 -11.25 -4.11 -22.07
CA LYS A 158 -10.66 -2.90 -21.50
C LYS A 158 -9.92 -3.19 -20.19
N ARG A 159 -10.50 -4.00 -19.29
CA ARG A 159 -9.83 -4.46 -18.06
C ARG A 159 -8.58 -5.28 -18.37
N GLY A 160 -8.68 -6.21 -19.32
CA GLY A 160 -7.52 -6.98 -19.78
C GLY A 160 -6.41 -6.08 -20.30
N ALA A 161 -6.76 -5.06 -21.07
CA ALA A 161 -5.81 -4.06 -21.57
C ALA A 161 -5.15 -3.23 -20.47
N LEU A 162 -5.89 -2.84 -19.42
CA LEU A 162 -5.34 -2.14 -18.25
C LEU A 162 -4.34 -3.00 -17.47
N LEU A 163 -4.56 -4.30 -17.43
CA LEU A 163 -3.79 -5.24 -16.59
C LEU A 163 -2.74 -6.03 -17.37
N HIS A 164 -2.62 -5.85 -18.71
CA HIS A 164 -1.76 -6.69 -19.56
C HIS A 164 -0.29 -6.71 -19.12
N ASP A 165 0.17 -5.65 -18.51
CA ASP A 165 1.54 -5.45 -18.05
C ASP A 165 1.74 -5.70 -16.53
N VAL A 166 0.72 -6.18 -15.81
CA VAL A 166 0.78 -6.35 -14.34
C VAL A 166 1.96 -7.22 -13.89
N GLY A 167 2.38 -8.17 -14.71
CA GLY A 167 3.57 -9.01 -14.46
C GLY A 167 4.88 -8.22 -14.32
N LYS A 168 4.96 -7.01 -14.85
CA LYS A 168 6.13 -6.11 -14.69
C LYS A 168 6.40 -5.73 -13.23
N LEU A 169 5.39 -5.80 -12.36
CA LEU A 169 5.58 -5.54 -10.93
C LEU A 169 6.57 -6.52 -10.27
N GLY A 170 6.64 -7.76 -10.76
CA GLY A 170 7.59 -8.77 -10.30
C GLY A 170 8.98 -8.69 -10.92
N VAL A 171 9.23 -7.76 -11.85
CA VAL A 171 10.51 -7.63 -12.56
C VAL A 171 11.30 -6.44 -12.01
N SER A 172 12.61 -6.61 -11.79
CA SER A 172 13.47 -5.51 -11.34
C SER A 172 13.55 -4.37 -12.37
N ASN A 173 13.55 -3.12 -11.89
CA ASN A 173 13.72 -1.95 -12.76
C ASN A 173 15.05 -1.99 -13.53
N THR A 174 16.09 -2.58 -12.96
CA THR A 174 17.38 -2.78 -13.65
C THR A 174 17.25 -3.60 -14.94
N ILE A 175 16.22 -4.46 -14.99
CA ILE A 175 15.91 -5.26 -16.20
C ILE A 175 14.97 -4.48 -17.12
N LEU A 176 13.92 -3.85 -16.55
CA LEU A 176 12.88 -3.15 -17.31
C LEU A 176 13.44 -1.91 -18.04
N ASP A 177 14.34 -1.18 -17.39
CA ASP A 177 14.89 0.09 -17.92
C ASP A 177 16.26 -0.10 -18.57
N LYS A 178 16.68 -1.34 -18.85
CA LYS A 178 17.95 -1.65 -19.51
C LYS A 178 17.93 -1.09 -20.94
N PRO A 179 18.92 -0.26 -21.30
CA PRO A 179 19.09 0.17 -22.69
C PRO A 179 19.26 -1.03 -23.61
N GLY A 180 18.54 -1.03 -24.74
CA GLY A 180 18.62 -2.07 -25.76
C GLY A 180 19.94 -2.05 -26.51
#